data_c32964eb2ab5b9acf6603bc8c636bbcc
#
_entry.id   c32964eb2ab5b9acf6603bc8c636bbcc
#
_cell.length_a   1.000
_cell.length_b   1.000
_cell.length_c   1.000
_cell.angle_alpha   90.00
_cell.angle_beta   90.00
_cell.angle_gamma   90.00
#
_symmetry.space_group_name_H-M   'P 1'
#
loop_
_entity.id
_entity.type
_entity.pdbx_description
1 polymer ?
#
loop_
_entity_poly.entity_id
_entity_poly.type
_entity_poly.pdbx_seq_one_letter_code
_entity_poly.pdbx_strand_id
1 'polypeptide(L)'
;MTSTPPEDLSEELSTHDGPISNGHVAADSYGADQIQILEGLEAVRKRPGMYIGSTGPRGLHHLVYEVVDNSVDEALAGYCDTILVTLRKDGGLRVSDNGRGIPVDMNVQEQKSTVEVVMTILHAGGKFGGGGYTVSGGLHGVGISVVNALSKRVDTEVRRQGYVWRMTFENGVPTGPLTRGETSSETGTTQTFWPSPETFETVEFDYETLRARFQQMAFLNKGLRITITDERGDEEVSDSYMYELGLVDYVEYLNKAKKNDLIHPDVIAFESEDSERKISLEVAMQWTNGYTESVHTYANTINTHEGGTHEEGFRAALTTLVNKYAREKNIIKEKDENLSGDDVREGLTAVISVKLAEPQFEGQTKTKLGNTEAKAFVQRVAGQQLGDWFDRNPTQARDVIRKAIQASQARIAARKAREQTRRKGLLESSGMPGKLRDCSSNDPALSEIFIVEGDSAGGSAVQGRNPEFQAILPLRGKILNVEKARLDRALGNNEVQSMITAFGAGVGEDFDPSKARYHKIVLMADADVDGQHITTLLLTLLFRYMRPLIDLGYVYLAQPPLYRLKWSNAQHEYVYSDRERDALVEAGLAS
;
A
#
# COMPACT_ATOMS: atom_id res chain seq x y z
N MET A 1 -50.95 -39.71 -32.30
CA MET A 1 -50.18 -40.59 -33.18
C MET A 1 -48.78 -40.52 -32.68
N THR A 2 -48.44 -41.34 -31.68
CA THR A 2 -47.76 -42.64 -31.77
C THR A 2 -46.49 -42.57 -32.58
N SER A 3 -45.34 -42.64 -31.95
CA SER A 3 -44.55 -43.90 -31.80
C SER A 3 -43.18 -43.65 -31.17
N THR A 4 -42.96 -44.37 -30.18
CA THR A 4 -41.88 -45.09 -29.49
C THR A 4 -40.44 -45.06 -30.07
N PRO A 5 -39.42 -45.29 -29.20
CA PRO A 5 -37.99 -45.24 -29.52
C PRO A 5 -37.38 -46.60 -29.93
N PRO A 6 -36.12 -46.66 -30.32
CA PRO A 6 -35.33 -47.88 -30.11
C PRO A 6 -34.09 -47.69 -29.23
N GLU A 7 -33.97 -48.50 -28.27
CA GLU A 7 -33.04 -49.51 -27.74
C GLU A 7 -31.54 -49.34 -28.03
N ASP A 8 -30.82 -49.24 -26.95
CA ASP A 8 -29.71 -49.99 -26.38
C ASP A 8 -28.64 -50.61 -27.32
N LEU A 9 -27.41 -50.20 -27.10
CA LEU A 9 -26.22 -51.01 -27.33
C LEU A 9 -25.15 -50.66 -26.32
N SER A 10 -25.09 -51.50 -25.29
CA SER A 10 -23.97 -51.63 -24.36
C SER A 10 -22.76 -52.23 -25.06
N GLU A 11 -21.59 -51.65 -24.92
CA GLU A 11 -20.33 -52.38 -24.94
C GLU A 11 -19.29 -51.75 -23.98
N GLU A 12 -18.75 -52.63 -23.20
CA GLU A 12 -17.83 -52.49 -22.09
C GLU A 12 -16.47 -51.91 -22.52
N LEU A 13 -15.93 -51.02 -21.73
CA LEU A 13 -14.47 -50.82 -21.62
C LEU A 13 -14.09 -50.59 -20.17
N SER A 14 -13.30 -51.50 -19.70
CA SER A 14 -12.86 -51.78 -18.36
C SER A 14 -12.10 -50.63 -17.69
N THR A 15 -12.49 -50.45 -16.48
CA THR A 15 -11.99 -49.72 -15.31
C THR A 15 -10.51 -49.92 -14.99
N HIS A 16 -9.87 -48.78 -14.64
CA HIS A 16 -8.85 -48.74 -13.60
C HIS A 16 -9.17 -47.55 -12.70
N ASP A 17 -9.98 -47.85 -11.70
CA ASP A 17 -10.24 -46.95 -10.58
C ASP A 17 -9.24 -47.23 -9.46
N GLY A 18 -8.47 -46.17 -9.10
CA GLY A 18 -7.91 -46.04 -7.77
C GLY A 18 -8.72 -44.98 -7.03
N PRO A 19 -9.19 -45.21 -5.81
CA PRO A 19 -10.12 -44.30 -5.15
C PRO A 19 -9.41 -43.03 -4.66
N ILE A 20 -9.76 -41.89 -5.25
CA ILE A 20 -9.57 -40.57 -4.60
C ILE A 20 -10.61 -40.54 -3.48
N SER A 21 -10.14 -40.72 -2.25
CA SER A 21 -10.93 -40.55 -1.04
C SER A 21 -11.31 -39.08 -0.88
N ASN A 22 -12.42 -38.69 -1.48
CA ASN A 22 -13.15 -37.51 -1.07
C ASN A 22 -13.83 -37.82 0.26
N GLY A 23 -13.25 -37.36 1.36
CA GLY A 23 -13.87 -37.41 2.66
C GLY A 23 -15.15 -36.55 2.70
N HIS A 24 -16.23 -37.07 2.15
CA HIS A 24 -17.56 -36.58 2.49
C HIS A 24 -17.83 -37.03 3.95
N VAL A 25 -17.62 -36.09 4.87
CA VAL A 25 -18.21 -36.19 6.20
C VAL A 25 -19.72 -36.23 5.99
N ALA A 26 -20.35 -37.31 6.48
CA ALA A 26 -21.78 -37.55 6.30
C ALA A 26 -22.58 -36.30 6.76
N ALA A 27 -23.55 -35.87 5.98
CA ALA A 27 -24.39 -34.70 6.24
C ALA A 27 -25.12 -34.75 7.61
N ASP A 28 -25.21 -35.91 8.21
CA ASP A 28 -25.82 -36.13 9.53
C ASP A 28 -24.93 -35.81 10.73
N SER A 29 -23.67 -35.39 10.52
CA SER A 29 -22.74 -35.07 11.62
C SER A 29 -22.68 -33.58 11.97
N TYR A 30 -23.27 -32.68 11.17
CA TYR A 30 -23.30 -31.26 11.44
C TYR A 30 -24.52 -30.90 12.31
N GLY A 31 -24.32 -30.96 13.63
CA GLY A 31 -25.34 -30.66 14.64
C GLY A 31 -25.04 -29.36 15.43
N ALA A 32 -25.98 -28.96 16.25
CA ALA A 32 -25.87 -27.79 17.13
C ALA A 32 -24.63 -27.85 18.04
N ASP A 33 -24.19 -29.03 18.41
CA ASP A 33 -23.02 -29.29 19.26
C ASP A 33 -21.68 -28.90 18.59
N GLN A 34 -21.66 -28.69 17.27
CA GLN A 34 -20.48 -28.24 16.53
C GLN A 34 -20.42 -26.72 16.38
N ILE A 35 -21.46 -25.99 16.79
CA ILE A 35 -21.48 -24.53 16.79
C ILE A 35 -20.83 -24.06 18.09
N GLN A 36 -19.59 -23.56 17.98
CA GLN A 36 -18.87 -22.96 19.11
C GLN A 36 -19.11 -21.44 19.15
N ILE A 37 -19.57 -20.97 20.29
CA ILE A 37 -19.66 -19.54 20.59
C ILE A 37 -18.33 -19.15 21.25
N LEU A 38 -17.64 -18.18 20.65
CA LEU A 38 -16.42 -17.61 21.20
C LEU A 38 -16.75 -16.27 21.83
N GLU A 39 -16.41 -16.10 23.10
CA GLU A 39 -16.66 -14.86 23.82
C GLU A 39 -15.37 -14.11 24.14
N GLY A 40 -15.44 -12.79 24.20
CA GLY A 40 -14.36 -11.92 24.64
C GLY A 40 -13.05 -12.10 23.86
N LEU A 41 -11.93 -12.09 24.58
CA LEU A 41 -10.57 -12.15 23.98
C LEU A 41 -10.23 -13.52 23.38
N GLU A 42 -10.97 -14.57 23.68
CA GLU A 42 -10.76 -15.89 23.07
C GLU A 42 -11.06 -15.87 21.56
N ALA A 43 -12.10 -15.12 21.15
CA ALA A 43 -12.43 -14.92 19.75
C ALA A 43 -11.26 -14.29 18.97
N VAL A 44 -10.56 -13.34 19.58
CA VAL A 44 -9.41 -12.67 18.99
C VAL A 44 -8.24 -13.64 18.81
N ARG A 45 -7.92 -14.42 19.86
CA ARG A 45 -6.82 -15.41 19.80
C ARG A 45 -7.05 -16.50 18.77
N LYS A 46 -8.30 -16.96 18.63
CA LYS A 46 -8.67 -18.03 17.70
C LYS A 46 -8.70 -17.56 16.23
N ARG A 47 -8.98 -16.29 15.99
CA ARG A 47 -9.11 -15.69 14.66
C ARG A 47 -8.41 -14.33 14.57
N PRO A 48 -7.08 -14.23 14.84
CA PRO A 48 -6.38 -12.95 14.88
C PRO A 48 -6.45 -12.19 13.56
N GLY A 49 -6.42 -12.89 12.41
CA GLY A 49 -6.53 -12.28 11.09
C GLY A 49 -7.79 -11.43 10.86
N MET A 50 -8.90 -11.71 11.59
CA MET A 50 -10.12 -10.88 11.52
C MET A 50 -9.91 -9.48 12.12
N TYR A 51 -8.98 -9.33 13.07
CA TYR A 51 -8.75 -8.08 13.81
C TYR A 51 -7.52 -7.32 13.33
N ILE A 52 -6.45 -8.02 12.94
CA ILE A 52 -5.16 -7.43 12.55
C ILE A 52 -4.76 -7.74 11.10
N GLY A 53 -5.62 -8.41 10.34
CA GLY A 53 -5.44 -8.70 8.91
C GLY A 53 -4.50 -9.87 8.60
N SER A 54 -3.45 -10.11 9.38
CA SER A 54 -2.51 -11.24 9.22
C SER A 54 -1.75 -11.52 10.51
N THR A 55 -1.07 -12.66 10.60
CA THR A 55 -0.15 -13.02 11.71
C THR A 55 1.33 -12.85 11.34
N GLY A 56 1.60 -12.41 10.12
CA GLY A 56 2.95 -12.05 9.67
C GLY A 56 3.40 -10.65 10.14
N PRO A 57 4.52 -10.14 9.61
CA PRO A 57 5.10 -8.84 10.01
C PRO A 57 4.10 -7.66 9.95
N ARG A 58 3.22 -7.64 8.95
CA ARG A 58 2.20 -6.59 8.81
C ARG A 58 1.24 -6.56 10.00
N GLY A 59 0.74 -7.73 10.42
CA GLY A 59 -0.15 -7.83 11.57
C GLY A 59 0.56 -7.55 12.90
N LEU A 60 1.84 -7.92 13.01
CA LEU A 60 2.67 -7.57 14.17
C LEU A 60 2.76 -6.04 14.34
N HIS A 61 3.11 -5.32 13.27
CA HIS A 61 3.19 -3.85 13.32
C HIS A 61 1.83 -3.19 13.55
N HIS A 62 0.73 -3.84 13.15
CA HIS A 62 -0.63 -3.35 13.42
C HIS A 62 -0.91 -3.21 14.92
N LEU A 63 -0.37 -4.10 15.78
CA LEU A 63 -0.48 -3.95 17.23
C LEU A 63 0.10 -2.61 17.72
N VAL A 64 1.23 -2.20 17.14
CA VAL A 64 1.86 -0.91 17.48
C VAL A 64 0.97 0.24 17.08
N TYR A 65 0.40 0.18 15.87
CA TYR A 65 -0.48 1.23 15.35
C TYR A 65 -1.72 1.38 16.21
N GLU A 66 -2.35 0.30 16.69
CA GLU A 66 -3.52 0.36 17.57
C GLU A 66 -3.21 1.05 18.92
N VAL A 67 -2.00 0.86 19.47
CA VAL A 67 -1.60 1.54 20.70
C VAL A 67 -1.30 3.02 20.44
N VAL A 68 -0.54 3.34 19.39
CA VAL A 68 -0.18 4.72 19.04
C VAL A 68 -1.40 5.52 18.61
N ASP A 69 -2.35 4.93 17.89
CA ASP A 69 -3.59 5.59 17.48
C ASP A 69 -4.42 6.06 18.69
N ASN A 70 -4.36 5.34 19.82
CA ASN A 70 -5.01 5.83 21.05
C ASN A 70 -4.36 7.10 21.59
N SER A 71 -3.03 7.21 21.53
CA SER A 71 -2.30 8.41 21.92
C SER A 71 -2.53 9.56 20.92
N VAL A 72 -2.66 9.25 19.62
CA VAL A 72 -3.03 10.23 18.58
C VAL A 72 -4.47 10.74 18.79
N ASP A 73 -5.40 9.89 19.23
CA ASP A 73 -6.76 10.32 19.56
C ASP A 73 -6.76 11.32 20.73
N GLU A 74 -5.87 11.17 21.74
CA GLU A 74 -5.66 12.19 22.78
C GLU A 74 -5.10 13.50 22.19
N ALA A 75 -4.21 13.41 21.18
CA ALA A 75 -3.68 14.59 20.49
C ALA A 75 -4.78 15.30 19.66
N LEU A 76 -5.61 14.56 18.95
CA LEU A 76 -6.76 15.09 18.21
C LEU A 76 -7.78 15.77 19.13
N ALA A 77 -7.91 15.26 20.36
CA ALA A 77 -8.74 15.88 21.40
C ALA A 77 -8.07 17.09 22.09
N GLY A 78 -6.82 17.41 21.74
CA GLY A 78 -6.07 18.56 22.27
C GLY A 78 -5.39 18.34 23.62
N TYR A 79 -5.23 17.09 24.06
CA TYR A 79 -4.69 16.76 25.39
C TYR A 79 -3.31 16.11 25.35
N CYS A 80 -2.77 15.79 24.16
CA CYS A 80 -1.47 15.18 23.99
C CYS A 80 -0.67 15.91 22.91
N ASP A 81 0.59 16.19 23.16
CA ASP A 81 1.54 16.79 22.21
C ASP A 81 2.81 15.96 22.01
N THR A 82 2.99 14.91 22.81
CA THR A 82 4.21 14.09 22.78
C THR A 82 3.90 12.60 22.93
N ILE A 83 4.40 11.81 21.99
CA ILE A 83 4.32 10.33 21.98
C ILE A 83 5.74 9.79 21.87
N LEU A 84 6.09 8.86 22.77
CA LEU A 84 7.37 8.16 22.78
C LEU A 84 7.15 6.68 22.53
N VAL A 85 7.84 6.15 21.53
CA VAL A 85 7.79 4.72 21.18
C VAL A 85 9.20 4.13 21.36
N THR A 86 9.32 3.04 22.10
CA THR A 86 10.63 2.41 22.37
C THR A 86 10.59 0.93 22.05
N LEU A 87 11.48 0.48 21.15
CA LEU A 87 11.77 -0.92 20.90
C LEU A 87 12.82 -1.37 21.94
N ARG A 88 12.42 -2.27 22.84
CA ARG A 88 13.19 -2.62 24.02
C ARG A 88 14.11 -3.82 23.76
N LYS A 89 15.24 -3.88 24.49
CA LYS A 89 16.20 -5.02 24.45
C LYS A 89 15.56 -6.37 24.77
N ASP A 90 14.50 -6.38 25.57
CA ASP A 90 13.79 -7.61 25.97
C ASP A 90 12.74 -8.09 24.96
N GLY A 91 12.69 -7.47 23.77
CA GLY A 91 11.75 -7.78 22.70
C GLY A 91 10.37 -7.17 22.89
N GLY A 92 10.15 -6.39 23.95
CA GLY A 92 8.92 -5.62 24.16
C GLY A 92 8.91 -4.31 23.37
N LEU A 93 7.72 -3.75 23.18
CA LEU A 93 7.54 -2.40 22.64
C LEU A 93 6.78 -1.56 23.67
N ARG A 94 7.28 -0.35 23.93
CA ARG A 94 6.67 0.63 24.83
C ARG A 94 6.17 1.82 24.04
N VAL A 95 4.92 2.23 24.31
CA VAL A 95 4.34 3.50 23.85
C VAL A 95 3.97 4.31 25.08
N SER A 96 4.40 5.55 25.15
CA SER A 96 4.08 6.49 26.23
C SER A 96 3.59 7.81 25.65
N ASP A 97 2.50 8.34 26.19
CA ASP A 97 1.96 9.65 25.86
C ASP A 97 1.84 10.55 27.10
N ASN A 98 1.65 11.84 26.86
CA ASN A 98 1.35 12.84 27.87
C ASN A 98 -0.12 13.32 27.86
N GLY A 99 -1.03 12.46 27.37
CA GLY A 99 -2.47 12.72 27.34
C GLY A 99 -3.12 12.73 28.72
N ARG A 100 -4.45 12.62 28.78
CA ARG A 100 -5.22 12.64 30.06
C ARG A 100 -5.01 11.36 30.89
N GLY A 101 -4.52 10.28 30.28
CA GLY A 101 -4.48 8.94 30.86
C GLY A 101 -5.83 8.23 30.86
N ILE A 102 -5.83 6.92 30.76
CA ILE A 102 -7.05 6.09 30.85
C ILE A 102 -7.75 6.35 32.19
N PRO A 103 -9.09 6.49 32.26
CA PRO A 103 -9.81 6.60 33.54
C PRO A 103 -9.48 5.43 34.47
N VAL A 104 -9.19 5.73 35.73
CA VAL A 104 -8.79 4.73 36.74
C VAL A 104 -9.92 4.35 37.69
N ASP A 105 -11.07 5.03 37.59
CA ASP A 105 -12.24 4.80 38.39
C ASP A 105 -12.87 3.44 38.11
N MET A 106 -13.67 2.95 39.06
CA MET A 106 -14.43 1.72 38.91
C MET A 106 -15.56 1.92 37.90
N ASN A 107 -15.65 1.04 36.92
CA ASN A 107 -16.81 0.96 36.07
C ASN A 107 -17.97 0.33 36.81
N VAL A 108 -19.08 1.05 36.88
CA VAL A 108 -20.25 0.64 37.70
C VAL A 108 -20.94 -0.59 37.12
N GLN A 109 -20.94 -0.77 35.81
CA GLN A 109 -21.61 -1.90 35.14
C GLN A 109 -20.82 -3.20 35.31
N GLU A 110 -19.50 -3.13 35.08
CA GLU A 110 -18.62 -4.30 35.09
C GLU A 110 -18.03 -4.61 36.47
N GLN A 111 -18.17 -3.70 37.45
CA GLN A 111 -17.57 -3.82 38.79
C GLN A 111 -16.05 -4.05 38.74
N LYS A 112 -15.38 -3.49 37.73
CA LYS A 112 -13.95 -3.56 37.46
C LYS A 112 -13.38 -2.17 37.27
N SER A 113 -12.06 -2.01 37.40
CA SER A 113 -11.42 -0.75 37.05
C SER A 113 -11.63 -0.46 35.56
N THR A 114 -11.78 0.82 35.18
CA THR A 114 -11.96 1.19 33.77
C THR A 114 -10.75 0.74 32.93
N VAL A 115 -9.54 0.73 33.51
CA VAL A 115 -8.33 0.19 32.87
C VAL A 115 -8.55 -1.29 32.52
N GLU A 116 -9.03 -2.11 33.46
CA GLU A 116 -9.30 -3.53 33.21
C GLU A 116 -10.37 -3.70 32.12
N VAL A 117 -11.45 -2.92 32.18
CA VAL A 117 -12.54 -2.97 31.20
C VAL A 117 -12.04 -2.73 29.77
N VAL A 118 -11.28 -1.64 29.53
CA VAL A 118 -10.80 -1.33 28.19
C VAL A 118 -9.74 -2.32 27.68
N MET A 119 -9.03 -2.98 28.58
CA MET A 119 -8.01 -3.97 28.24
C MET A 119 -8.57 -5.37 27.98
N THR A 120 -9.73 -5.72 28.55
CA THR A 120 -10.24 -7.11 28.52
C THR A 120 -11.59 -7.29 27.86
N ILE A 121 -12.35 -6.21 27.64
CA ILE A 121 -13.68 -6.28 27.05
C ILE A 121 -13.64 -5.68 25.63
N LEU A 122 -14.10 -6.44 24.64
CA LEU A 122 -14.24 -5.96 23.26
C LEU A 122 -15.40 -4.95 23.20
N HIS A 123 -15.26 -3.95 22.34
CA HIS A 123 -16.24 -2.88 22.17
C HIS A 123 -16.47 -2.05 23.44
N ALA A 124 -15.45 -1.92 24.28
CA ALA A 124 -15.44 -1.05 25.43
C ALA A 124 -14.53 0.17 25.17
N GLY A 125 -15.03 1.38 25.40
CA GLY A 125 -14.22 2.60 25.26
C GLY A 125 -15.04 3.88 25.29
N GLY A 126 -14.38 5.00 25.57
CA GLY A 126 -14.99 6.34 25.64
C GLY A 126 -15.31 6.98 24.27
N LYS A 127 -15.16 6.22 23.18
CA LYS A 127 -15.37 6.67 21.79
C LYS A 127 -16.77 6.37 21.26
N PHE A 128 -17.60 5.65 22.03
CA PHE A 128 -19.00 5.33 21.70
C PHE A 128 -19.96 6.40 22.27
N GLY A 129 -20.22 7.46 21.52
CA GLY A 129 -21.39 8.33 21.75
C GLY A 129 -21.38 9.23 22.99
N GLY A 130 -20.24 9.45 23.64
CA GLY A 130 -20.23 10.23 24.86
C GLY A 130 -19.09 11.22 24.95
N GLY A 131 -19.23 12.43 24.56
CA GLY A 131 -18.48 13.63 25.00
C GLY A 131 -16.94 13.62 25.18
N GLY A 132 -16.28 12.47 25.07
CA GLY A 132 -14.84 12.35 25.31
C GLY A 132 -13.97 12.65 24.10
N TYR A 133 -14.46 12.32 22.89
CA TYR A 133 -13.76 12.53 21.62
C TYR A 133 -14.76 12.93 20.54
N THR A 134 -14.50 14.05 19.87
CA THR A 134 -15.33 14.52 18.74
C THR A 134 -14.95 13.79 17.46
N VAL A 135 -13.67 13.47 17.32
CA VAL A 135 -13.07 12.74 16.20
C VAL A 135 -12.11 11.71 16.77
N SER A 136 -12.09 10.52 16.21
CA SER A 136 -11.17 9.46 16.64
C SER A 136 -10.84 8.53 15.47
N GLY A 137 -9.59 8.03 15.42
CA GLY A 137 -9.16 6.97 14.51
C GLY A 137 -9.60 5.58 14.97
N GLY A 138 -9.68 5.38 16.28
CA GLY A 138 -10.13 4.14 16.92
C GLY A 138 -11.65 4.04 16.97
N LEU A 139 -12.28 3.43 15.96
CA LEU A 139 -13.74 3.39 15.78
C LEU A 139 -14.44 2.26 16.52
N HIS A 140 -13.76 1.12 16.69
CA HIS A 140 -14.42 -0.12 17.09
C HIS A 140 -14.29 -0.43 18.59
N GLY A 141 -13.47 0.34 19.33
CA GLY A 141 -13.22 0.10 20.76
C GLY A 141 -12.61 -1.27 21.06
N VAL A 142 -11.84 -1.81 20.09
CA VAL A 142 -11.23 -3.15 20.24
C VAL A 142 -9.70 -3.13 20.18
N GLY A 143 -9.08 -2.05 19.72
CA GLY A 143 -7.64 -2.02 19.42
C GLY A 143 -6.78 -2.48 20.58
N ILE A 144 -6.90 -1.84 21.74
CA ILE A 144 -6.04 -2.17 22.88
C ILE A 144 -6.36 -3.55 23.49
N SER A 145 -7.62 -3.98 23.48
CA SER A 145 -7.99 -5.32 23.94
C SER A 145 -7.51 -6.41 22.99
N VAL A 146 -7.41 -6.12 21.69
CA VAL A 146 -6.77 -6.99 20.69
C VAL A 146 -5.27 -7.09 20.94
N VAL A 147 -4.58 -5.97 21.21
CA VAL A 147 -3.16 -5.98 21.60
C VAL A 147 -2.93 -6.85 22.84
N ASN A 148 -3.77 -6.69 23.86
CA ASN A 148 -3.72 -7.50 25.07
C ASN A 148 -3.97 -9.00 24.81
N ALA A 149 -4.97 -9.32 23.98
CA ALA A 149 -5.29 -10.71 23.63
C ALA A 149 -4.17 -11.44 22.88
N LEU A 150 -3.40 -10.71 22.04
CA LEU A 150 -2.36 -11.26 21.17
C LEU A 150 -0.94 -11.08 21.73
N SER A 151 -0.84 -10.61 22.97
CA SER A 151 0.45 -10.45 23.68
C SER A 151 0.58 -11.48 24.80
N LYS A 152 1.80 -12.02 24.97
CA LYS A 152 2.10 -12.86 26.14
C LYS A 152 2.08 -12.07 27.44
N ARG A 153 2.38 -10.75 27.37
CA ARG A 153 2.34 -9.83 28.50
C ARG A 153 2.05 -8.42 28.04
N VAL A 154 1.27 -7.68 28.84
CA VAL A 154 1.06 -6.22 28.72
C VAL A 154 1.19 -5.58 30.09
N ASP A 155 2.02 -4.54 30.19
CA ASP A 155 2.15 -3.70 31.36
C ASP A 155 1.52 -2.33 31.04
N THR A 156 0.50 -1.95 31.77
CA THR A 156 -0.20 -0.68 31.66
C THR A 156 0.14 0.20 32.83
N GLU A 157 0.66 1.38 32.56
CA GLU A 157 0.88 2.44 33.54
C GLU A 157 0.07 3.68 33.14
N VAL A 158 -0.68 4.22 34.10
CA VAL A 158 -1.50 5.41 33.89
C VAL A 158 -1.13 6.47 34.92
N ARG A 159 -0.76 7.65 34.46
CA ARG A 159 -0.54 8.84 35.29
C ARG A 159 -1.81 9.67 35.28
N ARG A 160 -2.56 9.60 36.38
CA ARG A 160 -3.86 10.29 36.49
C ARG A 160 -4.26 10.53 37.95
N GLN A 161 -5.00 11.57 38.22
CA GLN A 161 -5.51 11.91 39.55
C GLN A 161 -4.41 12.10 40.61
N GLY A 162 -3.21 12.58 40.19
CA GLY A 162 -2.09 12.83 41.07
C GLY A 162 -1.24 11.60 41.44
N TYR A 163 -1.49 10.45 40.81
CA TYR A 163 -0.79 9.19 41.10
C TYR A 163 -0.44 8.43 39.82
N VAL A 164 0.53 7.54 39.95
CA VAL A 164 0.84 6.50 38.96
C VAL A 164 0.06 5.25 39.33
N TRP A 165 -0.67 4.71 38.36
CA TRP A 165 -1.47 3.49 38.51
C TRP A 165 -0.90 2.42 37.60
N ARG A 166 -0.84 1.17 38.07
CA ARG A 166 -0.24 0.06 37.32
C ARG A 166 -1.12 -1.17 37.34
N MET A 167 -1.17 -1.84 36.18
CA MET A 167 -1.84 -3.11 36.00
C MET A 167 -1.08 -3.94 34.97
N THR A 168 -0.92 -5.24 35.25
CA THR A 168 -0.25 -6.18 34.36
C THR A 168 -1.21 -7.25 33.89
N PHE A 169 -1.05 -7.66 32.65
CA PHE A 169 -1.83 -8.72 32.02
C PHE A 169 -0.88 -9.77 31.45
N GLU A 170 -1.24 -11.04 31.60
CA GLU A 170 -0.55 -12.18 30.99
C GLU A 170 -1.56 -12.95 30.14
N ASN A 171 -1.23 -13.12 28.86
CA ASN A 171 -2.11 -13.76 27.88
C ASN A 171 -3.55 -13.19 27.92
N GLY A 172 -3.67 -11.87 28.02
CA GLY A 172 -4.94 -11.16 28.04
C GLY A 172 -5.68 -11.18 29.38
N VAL A 173 -5.16 -11.84 30.42
CA VAL A 173 -5.79 -11.97 31.74
C VAL A 173 -5.05 -11.08 32.75
N PRO A 174 -5.75 -10.27 33.56
CA PRO A 174 -5.11 -9.46 34.59
C PRO A 174 -4.47 -10.35 35.65
N THR A 175 -3.22 -10.02 36.02
CA THR A 175 -2.47 -10.74 37.08
C THR A 175 -2.84 -10.29 38.48
N GLY A 176 -3.54 -9.18 38.60
CA GLY A 176 -3.99 -8.59 39.86
C GLY A 176 -4.83 -7.33 39.59
N PRO A 177 -5.37 -6.71 40.65
CA PRO A 177 -6.14 -5.48 40.53
C PRO A 177 -5.28 -4.28 40.12
N LEU A 178 -5.91 -3.21 39.63
CA LEU A 178 -5.26 -1.92 39.41
C LEU A 178 -4.66 -1.39 40.72
N THR A 179 -3.37 -1.15 40.75
CA THR A 179 -2.65 -0.72 41.96
C THR A 179 -2.25 0.75 41.85
N ARG A 180 -2.46 1.50 42.94
CA ARG A 180 -1.98 2.88 43.05
C ARG A 180 -0.55 2.87 43.60
N GLY A 181 0.35 3.51 42.83
CA GLY A 181 1.75 3.69 43.17
C GLY A 181 2.09 5.07 43.73
N GLU A 182 3.23 5.60 43.31
CA GLU A 182 3.79 6.90 43.69
C GLU A 182 2.93 8.06 43.19
N THR A 183 3.15 9.24 43.79
CA THR A 183 2.51 10.50 43.35
C THR A 183 3.15 10.99 42.05
N SER A 184 2.37 11.55 41.16
CA SER A 184 2.80 12.14 39.89
C SER A 184 2.04 13.45 39.64
N SER A 185 2.76 14.49 39.22
CA SER A 185 2.17 15.72 38.70
C SER A 185 1.85 15.65 37.20
N GLU A 186 2.34 14.62 36.52
CA GLU A 186 2.13 14.40 35.10
C GLU A 186 0.87 13.58 34.85
N THR A 187 0.34 13.69 33.62
CA THR A 187 -0.73 12.82 33.11
C THR A 187 -0.24 12.04 31.91
N GLY A 188 -0.91 10.96 31.55
CA GLY A 188 -0.61 10.16 30.37
C GLY A 188 -0.80 8.67 30.56
N THR A 189 -0.61 7.94 29.48
CA THR A 189 -0.66 6.48 29.48
C THR A 189 0.66 5.92 28.94
N THR A 190 1.15 4.86 29.56
CA THR A 190 2.26 4.07 29.06
C THR A 190 1.82 2.62 28.94
N GLN A 191 1.91 2.09 27.72
CA GLN A 191 1.63 0.68 27.41
C GLN A 191 2.94 0.01 26.98
N THR A 192 3.31 -1.07 27.66
CA THR A 192 4.43 -1.91 27.21
C THR A 192 3.90 -3.31 26.94
N PHE A 193 4.13 -3.85 25.76
CA PHE A 193 3.60 -5.15 25.39
C PHE A 193 4.65 -6.02 24.70
N TRP A 194 4.52 -7.32 24.89
CA TRP A 194 5.35 -8.36 24.30
C TRP A 194 4.45 -9.28 23.48
N PRO A 195 4.50 -9.23 22.13
CA PRO A 195 3.70 -10.10 21.28
C PRO A 195 3.88 -11.58 21.59
N SER A 196 2.82 -12.36 21.39
CA SER A 196 2.85 -13.80 21.62
C SER A 196 3.53 -14.53 20.45
N PRO A 197 4.63 -15.28 20.68
CA PRO A 197 5.26 -16.09 19.64
C PRO A 197 4.41 -17.30 19.21
N GLU A 198 3.33 -17.61 19.95
CA GLU A 198 2.36 -18.63 19.57
C GLU A 198 1.38 -18.13 18.50
N THR A 199 1.23 -16.81 18.37
CA THR A 199 0.30 -16.16 17.43
C THR A 199 1.00 -15.67 16.17
N PHE A 200 2.19 -15.08 16.34
CA PHE A 200 2.90 -14.41 15.24
C PHE A 200 4.03 -15.27 14.69
N GLU A 201 4.19 -15.21 13.37
CA GLU A 201 5.30 -15.86 12.65
C GLU A 201 6.66 -15.29 13.05
N THR A 202 6.69 -14.01 13.43
CA THR A 202 7.82 -13.28 14.01
C THR A 202 7.32 -12.31 15.05
N VAL A 203 8.15 -12.07 16.09
CA VAL A 203 7.91 -11.05 17.12
C VAL A 203 8.92 -9.91 17.05
N GLU A 204 9.69 -9.85 15.97
CA GLU A 204 10.68 -8.81 15.75
C GLU A 204 10.07 -7.62 14.99
N PHE A 205 10.09 -6.48 15.65
CA PHE A 205 9.62 -5.23 15.05
C PHE A 205 10.69 -4.65 14.12
N ASP A 206 10.26 -4.22 12.92
CA ASP A 206 11.12 -3.51 11.98
C ASP A 206 11.10 -2.00 12.26
N TYR A 207 12.27 -1.45 12.62
CA TYR A 207 12.43 -0.05 12.98
C TYR A 207 12.07 0.90 11.83
N GLU A 208 12.53 0.59 10.61
CA GLU A 208 12.31 1.46 9.45
C GLU A 208 10.83 1.55 9.06
N THR A 209 10.10 0.44 9.15
CA THR A 209 8.65 0.40 8.91
C THR A 209 7.91 1.28 9.91
N LEU A 210 8.24 1.18 11.20
CA LEU A 210 7.62 1.98 12.25
C LEU A 210 8.01 3.47 12.13
N ARG A 211 9.29 3.75 11.89
CA ARG A 211 9.84 5.08 11.69
C ARG A 211 9.12 5.83 10.57
N ALA A 212 8.98 5.19 9.40
CA ALA A 212 8.30 5.77 8.26
C ALA A 212 6.81 6.08 8.57
N ARG A 213 6.14 5.17 9.29
CA ARG A 213 4.74 5.35 9.69
C ARG A 213 4.59 6.51 10.69
N PHE A 214 5.46 6.62 11.68
CA PHE A 214 5.39 7.68 12.69
C PHE A 214 5.72 9.06 12.11
N GLN A 215 6.65 9.13 11.16
CA GLN A 215 6.89 10.35 10.41
C GLN A 215 5.62 10.78 9.65
N GLN A 216 4.93 9.85 9.00
CA GLN A 216 3.66 10.13 8.33
C GLN A 216 2.58 10.60 9.30
N MET A 217 2.46 9.97 10.49
CA MET A 217 1.50 10.36 11.52
C MET A 217 1.81 11.77 12.07
N ALA A 218 3.08 12.14 12.21
CA ALA A 218 3.48 13.47 12.64
C ALA A 218 3.11 14.56 11.61
N PHE A 219 3.22 14.29 10.31
CA PHE A 219 2.72 15.18 9.26
C PHE A 219 1.20 15.41 9.32
N LEU A 220 0.44 14.38 9.66
CA LEU A 220 -1.02 14.42 9.72
C LEU A 220 -1.56 15.09 11.00
N ASN A 221 -0.71 15.26 12.01
CA ASN A 221 -1.06 15.80 13.31
C ASN A 221 -0.12 16.97 13.66
N LYS A 222 -0.46 18.12 13.15
CA LYS A 222 0.28 19.38 13.28
C LYS A 222 0.66 19.67 14.74
N GLY A 223 1.95 19.86 15.00
CA GLY A 223 2.48 20.14 16.32
C GLY A 223 2.66 18.91 17.25
N LEU A 224 2.21 17.71 16.83
CA LEU A 224 2.44 16.49 17.60
C LEU A 224 3.88 16.00 17.40
N ARG A 225 4.60 15.79 18.50
CA ARG A 225 5.93 15.18 18.53
C ARG A 225 5.81 13.67 18.69
N ILE A 226 6.37 12.91 17.75
CA ILE A 226 6.48 11.46 17.86
C ILE A 226 7.96 11.08 17.79
N THR A 227 8.44 10.42 18.82
CA THR A 227 9.82 9.93 18.90
C THR A 227 9.81 8.42 18.91
N ILE A 228 10.63 7.80 18.06
CA ILE A 228 10.88 6.37 18.08
C ILE A 228 12.33 6.11 18.45
N THR A 229 12.54 5.19 19.40
CA THR A 229 13.86 4.81 19.90
C THR A 229 14.03 3.29 19.79
N ASP A 230 15.14 2.84 19.25
CA ASP A 230 15.54 1.44 19.23
C ASP A 230 16.71 1.19 20.20
N GLU A 231 16.40 0.50 21.30
CA GLU A 231 17.37 0.13 22.34
C GLU A 231 18.00 -1.26 22.10
N ARG A 232 17.60 -1.99 21.05
CA ARG A 232 17.99 -3.40 20.85
C ARG A 232 19.46 -3.58 20.48
N GLY A 233 20.03 -2.61 19.77
CA GLY A 233 21.44 -2.61 19.40
C GLY A 233 22.40 -2.28 20.55
N ASP A 234 23.70 -2.28 20.25
CA ASP A 234 24.73 -1.83 21.18
C ASP A 234 24.67 -0.31 21.40
N GLU A 235 24.31 0.44 20.37
CA GLU A 235 24.05 1.87 20.41
C GLU A 235 22.54 2.11 20.22
N GLU A 236 22.01 3.06 20.97
CA GLU A 236 20.64 3.51 20.86
C GLU A 236 20.47 4.36 19.60
N VAL A 237 19.46 4.02 18.78
CA VAL A 237 19.06 4.80 17.59
C VAL A 237 17.73 5.49 17.88
N SER A 238 17.63 6.79 17.61
CA SER A 238 16.44 7.56 17.89
C SER A 238 16.14 8.59 16.80
N ASP A 239 14.88 8.62 16.35
CA ASP A 239 14.34 9.62 15.42
C ASP A 239 13.15 10.33 16.06
N SER A 240 13.08 11.66 15.89
CA SER A 240 11.99 12.47 16.41
C SER A 240 11.39 13.34 15.31
N TYR A 241 10.07 13.29 15.19
CA TYR A 241 9.31 14.01 14.16
C TYR A 241 8.31 14.96 14.79
N MET A 242 8.30 16.19 14.32
CA MET A 242 7.31 17.20 14.67
C MET A 242 7.25 18.21 13.52
N TYR A 243 6.08 18.48 13.01
CA TYR A 243 5.85 19.36 11.86
C TYR A 243 4.85 20.45 12.23
N GLU A 244 5.29 21.69 12.11
CA GLU A 244 4.46 22.84 12.50
C GLU A 244 3.45 23.23 11.42
N LEU A 245 3.77 22.96 10.14
CA LEU A 245 2.91 23.23 9.00
C LEU A 245 2.12 21.99 8.54
N GLY A 246 2.36 20.84 9.15
CA GLY A 246 1.59 19.61 8.93
C GLY A 246 1.58 19.12 7.48
N LEU A 247 0.43 19.19 6.78
CA LEU A 247 0.33 18.70 5.40
C LEU A 247 1.16 19.51 4.40
N VAL A 248 1.48 20.77 4.69
CA VAL A 248 2.40 21.56 3.86
C VAL A 248 3.78 20.93 3.88
N ASP A 249 4.31 20.67 5.08
CA ASP A 249 5.60 20.00 5.27
C ASP A 249 5.61 18.62 4.57
N TYR A 250 4.47 17.93 4.60
CA TYR A 250 4.34 16.62 3.95
C TYR A 250 4.44 16.71 2.43
N VAL A 251 3.76 17.66 1.79
CA VAL A 251 3.85 17.87 0.34
C VAL A 251 5.27 18.27 -0.07
N GLU A 252 5.93 19.14 0.70
CA GLU A 252 7.32 19.52 0.46
C GLU A 252 8.27 18.31 0.57
N TYR A 253 8.09 17.49 1.61
CA TYR A 253 8.84 16.23 1.79
C TYR A 253 8.68 15.29 0.60
N LEU A 254 7.44 15.06 0.14
CA LEU A 254 7.15 14.20 -1.01
C LEU A 254 7.77 14.73 -2.30
N ASN A 255 7.70 16.04 -2.55
CA ASN A 255 8.26 16.66 -3.75
C ASN A 255 9.80 16.64 -3.73
N LYS A 256 10.41 16.88 -2.57
CA LYS A 256 11.86 16.80 -2.39
C LYS A 256 12.40 15.38 -2.68
N ALA A 257 11.67 14.35 -2.26
CA ALA A 257 12.03 12.96 -2.54
C ALA A 257 12.01 12.65 -4.05
N LYS A 258 11.07 13.24 -4.81
CA LYS A 258 10.94 13.04 -6.27
C LYS A 258 11.98 13.79 -7.11
N LYS A 259 12.61 14.83 -6.54
CA LYS A 259 13.59 15.68 -7.23
C LYS A 259 13.08 16.30 -8.54
N ASN A 260 11.78 16.60 -8.63
CA ASN A 260 11.17 17.29 -9.76
C ASN A 260 11.16 18.80 -9.50
N ASP A 261 11.29 19.61 -10.58
CA ASP A 261 11.13 21.05 -10.47
C ASP A 261 9.66 21.42 -10.18
N LEU A 262 9.47 22.45 -9.41
CA LEU A 262 8.15 22.95 -9.05
C LEU A 262 7.59 23.85 -10.17
N ILE A 263 6.28 23.74 -10.43
CA ILE A 263 5.55 24.64 -11.35
C ILE A 263 5.27 25.98 -10.71
N HIS A 264 5.06 25.99 -9.40
CA HIS A 264 4.86 27.19 -8.59
C HIS A 264 5.55 27.01 -7.22
N PRO A 265 6.07 28.13 -6.61
CA PRO A 265 6.92 28.04 -5.43
C PRO A 265 6.16 27.61 -4.18
N ASP A 266 4.93 28.10 -4.01
CA ASP A 266 4.18 27.93 -2.77
C ASP A 266 3.32 26.66 -2.80
N VAL A 267 3.25 25.93 -1.69
CA VAL A 267 2.26 24.86 -1.49
C VAL A 267 0.88 25.49 -1.33
N ILE A 268 -0.08 25.04 -2.10
CA ILE A 268 -1.49 25.43 -1.96
C ILE A 268 -2.05 24.65 -0.78
N ALA A 269 -2.45 25.34 0.28
CA ALA A 269 -3.02 24.71 1.46
C ALA A 269 -4.27 25.44 1.92
N PHE A 270 -5.24 24.68 2.39
CA PHE A 270 -6.47 25.20 3.00
C PHE A 270 -7.08 24.19 3.96
N GLU A 271 -7.82 24.71 4.92
CA GLU A 271 -8.59 23.95 5.88
C GLU A 271 -10.02 24.50 5.97
N SER A 272 -10.98 23.65 6.29
CA SER A 272 -12.37 24.03 6.49
C SER A 272 -13.06 23.03 7.41
N GLU A 273 -13.99 23.53 8.23
CA GLU A 273 -14.79 22.73 9.14
C GLU A 273 -16.27 23.01 8.95
N ASP A 274 -17.09 21.97 9.05
CA ASP A 274 -18.55 22.02 9.13
C ASP A 274 -18.93 21.46 10.51
N SER A 275 -19.15 22.36 11.46
CA SER A 275 -19.43 21.99 12.85
C SER A 275 -20.79 21.31 13.02
N GLU A 276 -21.78 21.57 12.14
CA GLU A 276 -23.08 20.90 12.18
C GLU A 276 -22.96 19.43 11.79
N ARG A 277 -22.17 19.15 10.75
CA ARG A 277 -21.93 17.80 10.26
C ARG A 277 -20.75 17.11 10.94
N LYS A 278 -20.03 17.84 11.79
CA LYS A 278 -18.83 17.37 12.47
C LYS A 278 -17.80 16.76 11.48
N ILE A 279 -17.57 17.47 10.39
CA ILE A 279 -16.59 17.09 9.36
C ILE A 279 -15.62 18.23 9.15
N SER A 280 -14.33 17.93 9.11
CA SER A 280 -13.28 18.87 8.72
C SER A 280 -12.46 18.32 7.58
N LEU A 281 -11.88 19.24 6.81
CA LEU A 281 -11.03 18.95 5.66
C LEU A 281 -9.76 19.79 5.78
N GLU A 282 -8.63 19.16 5.59
CA GLU A 282 -7.34 19.80 5.38
C GLU A 282 -6.75 19.26 4.07
N VAL A 283 -6.27 20.16 3.21
CA VAL A 283 -5.67 19.81 1.93
C VAL A 283 -4.39 20.63 1.77
N ALA A 284 -3.34 19.95 1.33
CA ALA A 284 -2.15 20.59 0.80
C ALA A 284 -1.79 19.98 -0.55
N MET A 285 -1.38 20.82 -1.52
CA MET A 285 -1.04 20.35 -2.85
C MET A 285 -0.06 21.27 -3.57
N GLN A 286 0.68 20.69 -4.53
CA GLN A 286 1.61 21.44 -5.38
C GLN A 286 1.84 20.68 -6.69
N TRP A 287 1.98 21.43 -7.81
CA TRP A 287 2.33 20.84 -9.10
C TRP A 287 3.84 20.91 -9.35
N THR A 288 4.34 19.82 -9.89
CA THR A 288 5.73 19.69 -10.35
C THR A 288 5.76 19.49 -11.87
N ASN A 289 6.94 19.58 -12.47
CA ASN A 289 7.14 19.27 -13.88
C ASN A 289 7.12 17.76 -14.19
N GLY A 290 6.94 16.91 -13.17
CA GLY A 290 6.78 15.45 -13.32
C GLY A 290 5.53 15.06 -14.11
N TYR A 291 5.44 13.79 -14.45
CA TYR A 291 4.35 13.24 -15.29
C TYR A 291 3.38 12.34 -14.53
N THR A 292 3.72 11.96 -13.30
CA THR A 292 2.90 11.09 -12.44
C THR A 292 2.20 11.90 -11.36
N GLU A 293 0.96 11.54 -11.05
CA GLU A 293 0.26 12.06 -9.89
C GLU A 293 0.72 11.34 -8.60
N SER A 294 0.60 12.02 -7.49
CA SER A 294 0.86 11.48 -6.16
C SER A 294 -0.18 12.04 -5.19
N VAL A 295 -1.32 11.38 -5.14
CA VAL A 295 -2.44 11.77 -4.27
C VAL A 295 -2.48 10.81 -3.10
N HIS A 296 -2.39 11.37 -1.88
CA HIS A 296 -2.42 10.65 -0.62
C HIS A 296 -3.66 11.07 0.15
N THR A 297 -4.46 10.10 0.57
CA THR A 297 -5.74 10.38 1.22
C THR A 297 -5.85 9.73 2.58
N TYR A 298 -6.45 10.47 3.51
CA TYR A 298 -6.58 10.08 4.91
C TYR A 298 -7.97 10.39 5.44
N ALA A 299 -8.47 9.53 6.30
CA ALA A 299 -9.68 9.75 7.06
C ALA A 299 -9.40 9.43 8.54
N ASN A 300 -9.58 10.41 9.43
CA ASN A 300 -9.21 10.32 10.86
C ASN A 300 -7.78 9.79 11.07
N THR A 301 -6.80 10.33 10.32
CA THR A 301 -5.38 9.92 10.30
C THR A 301 -5.09 8.53 9.69
N ILE A 302 -6.10 7.77 9.33
CA ILE A 302 -5.96 6.46 8.70
C ILE A 302 -5.71 6.64 7.21
N ASN A 303 -4.71 5.95 6.67
CA ASN A 303 -4.39 5.98 5.24
C ASN A 303 -5.42 5.19 4.43
N THR A 304 -6.17 5.91 3.60
CA THR A 304 -7.15 5.32 2.67
C THR A 304 -6.51 5.10 1.30
N HIS A 305 -5.61 4.14 1.22
CA HIS A 305 -4.81 3.92 0.01
C HIS A 305 -5.61 3.43 -1.23
N GLU A 306 -6.84 2.99 -1.03
CA GLU A 306 -7.81 2.71 -2.09
C GLU A 306 -8.74 3.92 -2.36
N GLY A 307 -8.45 5.08 -1.76
CA GLY A 307 -9.19 6.30 -1.92
C GLY A 307 -10.52 6.33 -1.18
N GLY A 308 -11.56 6.77 -1.87
CA GLY A 308 -12.91 6.86 -1.34
C GLY A 308 -13.60 8.18 -1.69
N THR A 309 -14.71 8.43 -1.03
CA THR A 309 -15.61 9.55 -1.35
C THR A 309 -14.94 10.93 -1.23
N HIS A 310 -14.02 11.12 -0.29
CA HIS A 310 -13.26 12.37 -0.14
C HIS A 310 -12.31 12.61 -1.31
N GLU A 311 -11.62 11.58 -1.80
CA GLU A 311 -10.78 11.66 -2.99
C GLU A 311 -11.61 11.94 -4.24
N GLU A 312 -12.74 11.23 -4.41
CA GLU A 312 -13.66 11.46 -5.51
C GLU A 312 -14.16 12.91 -5.54
N GLY A 313 -14.53 13.47 -4.39
CA GLY A 313 -14.94 14.86 -4.25
C GLY A 313 -13.84 15.84 -4.65
N PHE A 314 -12.62 15.61 -4.20
CA PHE A 314 -11.45 16.41 -4.56
C PHE A 314 -11.14 16.35 -6.05
N ARG A 315 -11.07 15.15 -6.64
CA ARG A 315 -10.81 14.95 -8.09
C ARG A 315 -11.86 15.63 -8.96
N ALA A 316 -13.13 15.55 -8.57
CA ALA A 316 -14.23 16.20 -9.28
C ALA A 316 -14.13 17.73 -9.19
N ALA A 317 -13.89 18.28 -8.00
CA ALA A 317 -13.72 19.71 -7.78
C ALA A 317 -12.59 20.28 -8.62
N LEU A 318 -11.42 19.64 -8.56
CA LEU A 318 -10.21 20.07 -9.27
C LEU A 318 -10.43 20.12 -10.78
N THR A 319 -10.95 19.04 -11.35
CA THR A 319 -11.19 18.95 -12.80
C THR A 319 -12.22 19.99 -13.27
N THR A 320 -13.29 20.17 -12.51
CA THR A 320 -14.35 21.15 -12.84
C THR A 320 -13.82 22.57 -12.77
N LEU A 321 -13.10 22.92 -11.70
CA LEU A 321 -12.55 24.26 -11.51
C LEU A 321 -11.53 24.63 -12.58
N VAL A 322 -10.57 23.75 -12.87
CA VAL A 322 -9.51 24.01 -13.85
C VAL A 322 -10.11 24.27 -15.23
N ASN A 323 -11.08 23.45 -15.66
CA ASN A 323 -11.78 23.66 -16.94
C ASN A 323 -12.57 24.96 -16.96
N LYS A 324 -13.32 25.26 -15.88
CA LYS A 324 -14.10 26.49 -15.76
C LYS A 324 -13.19 27.73 -15.85
N TYR A 325 -12.15 27.78 -15.01
CA TYR A 325 -11.21 28.91 -14.98
C TYR A 325 -10.46 29.09 -16.30
N ALA A 326 -10.02 27.99 -16.92
CA ALA A 326 -9.34 28.02 -18.21
C ALA A 326 -10.20 28.64 -19.32
N ARG A 327 -11.52 28.39 -19.31
CA ARG A 327 -12.48 28.98 -20.26
C ARG A 327 -12.77 30.43 -19.92
N GLU A 328 -13.07 30.76 -18.68
CA GLU A 328 -13.36 32.14 -18.24
C GLU A 328 -12.18 33.09 -18.53
N LYS A 329 -10.95 32.62 -18.41
CA LYS A 329 -9.76 33.40 -18.71
C LYS A 329 -9.28 33.25 -20.18
N ASN A 330 -10.07 32.61 -21.06
CA ASN A 330 -9.74 32.37 -22.47
C ASN A 330 -8.40 31.66 -22.72
N ILE A 331 -7.93 30.83 -21.78
CA ILE A 331 -6.73 30.00 -21.92
C ILE A 331 -7.03 28.80 -22.84
N ILE A 332 -8.23 28.23 -22.73
CA ILE A 332 -8.79 27.22 -23.62
C ILE A 332 -9.93 27.87 -24.40
N LYS A 333 -9.95 27.66 -25.73
CA LYS A 333 -11.00 28.18 -26.59
C LYS A 333 -12.29 27.38 -26.46
N GLU A 334 -13.43 27.99 -26.74
CA GLU A 334 -14.74 27.37 -26.61
C GLU A 334 -14.89 26.07 -27.43
N LYS A 335 -14.21 26.00 -28.58
CA LYS A 335 -14.17 24.83 -29.48
C LYS A 335 -13.24 23.71 -29.06
N ASP A 336 -12.33 23.96 -28.11
CA ASP A 336 -11.36 22.97 -27.67
C ASP A 336 -12.04 22.00 -26.69
N GLU A 337 -11.61 20.74 -26.68
CA GLU A 337 -12.07 19.74 -25.72
C GLU A 337 -11.71 20.15 -24.28
N ASN A 338 -12.51 19.69 -23.31
CA ASN A 338 -12.18 19.84 -21.91
C ASN A 338 -10.93 19.00 -21.55
N LEU A 339 -10.16 19.51 -20.62
CA LEU A 339 -9.08 18.75 -19.99
C LEU A 339 -9.68 17.60 -19.20
N SER A 340 -9.12 16.40 -19.34
CA SER A 340 -9.49 15.26 -18.51
C SER A 340 -8.97 15.42 -17.09
N GLY A 341 -9.49 14.63 -16.16
CA GLY A 341 -8.98 14.61 -14.79
C GLY A 341 -7.50 14.27 -14.73
N ASP A 342 -7.04 13.33 -15.54
CA ASP A 342 -5.64 12.90 -15.60
C ASP A 342 -4.74 14.02 -16.15
N ASP A 343 -5.20 14.77 -17.16
CA ASP A 343 -4.46 15.92 -17.69
C ASP A 343 -4.22 16.98 -16.59
N VAL A 344 -5.24 17.23 -15.77
CA VAL A 344 -5.19 18.23 -14.68
C VAL A 344 -4.28 17.76 -13.53
N ARG A 345 -4.24 16.46 -13.26
CA ARG A 345 -3.46 15.89 -12.17
C ARG A 345 -2.04 15.47 -12.56
N GLU A 346 -1.66 15.60 -13.84
CA GLU A 346 -0.28 15.31 -14.25
C GLU A 346 0.72 16.17 -13.46
N GLY A 347 1.61 15.53 -12.71
CA GLY A 347 2.62 16.16 -11.85
C GLY A 347 2.09 16.73 -10.54
N LEU A 348 0.83 16.48 -10.20
CA LEU A 348 0.26 16.87 -8.92
C LEU A 348 0.78 16.01 -7.78
N THR A 349 1.23 16.64 -6.71
CA THR A 349 1.37 16.04 -5.39
C THR A 349 0.30 16.65 -4.50
N ALA A 350 -0.56 15.83 -3.90
CA ALA A 350 -1.63 16.30 -3.01
C ALA A 350 -1.80 15.37 -1.81
N VAL A 351 -2.07 15.95 -0.66
CA VAL A 351 -2.46 15.25 0.56
C VAL A 351 -3.82 15.79 0.99
N ILE A 352 -4.78 14.88 1.17
CA ILE A 352 -6.15 15.18 1.54
C ILE A 352 -6.46 14.46 2.85
N SER A 353 -6.75 15.18 3.90
CA SER A 353 -7.10 14.65 5.20
C SER A 353 -8.50 15.12 5.60
N VAL A 354 -9.41 14.18 5.82
CA VAL A 354 -10.73 14.46 6.39
C VAL A 354 -10.82 13.91 7.80
N LYS A 355 -11.51 14.64 8.67
CA LYS A 355 -11.87 14.17 10.02
C LYS A 355 -13.38 14.14 10.13
N LEU A 356 -13.91 13.02 10.59
CA LEU A 356 -15.35 12.72 10.69
C LEU A 356 -15.64 12.15 12.07
N ALA A 357 -16.79 12.50 12.63
CA ALA A 357 -17.23 11.90 13.90
C ALA A 357 -17.54 10.41 13.72
N GLU A 358 -18.16 10.04 12.60
CA GLU A 358 -18.59 8.67 12.31
C GLU A 358 -18.11 8.23 10.91
N PRO A 359 -16.82 7.94 10.71
CA PRO A 359 -16.32 7.49 9.43
C PRO A 359 -16.79 6.06 9.10
N GLN A 360 -17.22 5.87 7.86
CA GLN A 360 -17.65 4.59 7.32
C GLN A 360 -16.60 4.11 6.32
N PHE A 361 -15.99 2.97 6.60
CA PHE A 361 -14.98 2.39 5.73
C PHE A 361 -15.52 1.14 5.04
N GLU A 362 -15.04 0.90 3.83
CA GLU A 362 -15.24 -0.37 3.15
C GLU A 362 -14.26 -1.39 3.75
N GLY A 363 -14.76 -2.33 4.57
CA GLY A 363 -13.99 -3.41 5.19
C GLY A 363 -13.21 -3.03 6.46
N GLN A 364 -12.73 -4.05 7.16
CA GLN A 364 -12.04 -3.94 8.45
C GLN A 364 -10.67 -3.24 8.35
N THR A 365 -10.00 -3.35 7.21
CA THR A 365 -8.68 -2.75 6.96
C THR A 365 -8.72 -1.25 6.73
N LYS A 366 -9.93 -0.65 6.69
CA LYS A 366 -10.17 0.80 6.59
C LYS A 366 -9.48 1.47 5.37
N THR A 367 -9.33 0.73 4.27
CA THR A 367 -8.55 1.16 3.10
C THR A 367 -9.25 2.17 2.21
N LYS A 368 -10.60 2.26 2.31
CA LYS A 368 -11.43 3.13 1.49
C LYS A 368 -12.56 3.76 2.30
N LEU A 369 -12.75 5.07 2.15
CA LEU A 369 -13.83 5.82 2.83
C LEU A 369 -15.12 5.78 2.02
N GLY A 370 -16.25 5.47 2.68
CA GLY A 370 -17.57 5.33 2.06
C GLY A 370 -18.56 6.48 2.30
N ASN A 371 -18.28 7.38 3.23
CA ASN A 371 -19.20 8.47 3.62
C ASN A 371 -19.60 9.37 2.44
N THR A 372 -20.85 9.36 2.03
CA THR A 372 -21.32 10.16 0.89
C THR A 372 -21.30 11.67 1.15
N GLU A 373 -21.53 12.08 2.40
CA GLU A 373 -21.44 13.48 2.83
C GLU A 373 -20.03 14.05 2.69
N ALA A 374 -18.99 13.23 2.86
CA ALA A 374 -17.61 13.64 2.67
C ALA A 374 -17.33 14.06 1.22
N LYS A 375 -17.89 13.35 0.23
CA LYS A 375 -17.73 13.71 -1.19
C LYS A 375 -18.27 15.12 -1.48
N ALA A 376 -19.50 15.39 -1.06
CA ALA A 376 -20.14 16.67 -1.31
C ALA A 376 -19.44 17.83 -0.57
N PHE A 377 -19.01 17.58 0.67
CA PHE A 377 -18.30 18.56 1.47
C PHE A 377 -16.94 18.90 0.84
N VAL A 378 -16.12 17.90 0.54
CA VAL A 378 -14.80 18.07 -0.06
C VAL A 378 -14.92 18.75 -1.44
N GLN A 379 -15.87 18.31 -2.27
CA GLN A 379 -16.08 18.91 -3.60
C GLN A 379 -16.41 20.39 -3.51
N ARG A 380 -17.30 20.78 -2.60
CA ARG A 380 -17.69 22.18 -2.39
C ARG A 380 -16.51 23.02 -1.87
N VAL A 381 -15.86 22.55 -0.80
CA VAL A 381 -14.78 23.31 -0.16
C VAL A 381 -13.57 23.44 -1.07
N ALA A 382 -13.12 22.33 -1.67
CA ALA A 382 -11.99 22.35 -2.59
C ALA A 382 -12.26 23.24 -3.81
N GLY A 383 -13.46 23.17 -4.38
CA GLY A 383 -13.86 24.02 -5.50
C GLY A 383 -13.81 25.52 -5.15
N GLN A 384 -14.29 25.90 -3.98
CA GLN A 384 -14.29 27.28 -3.51
C GLN A 384 -12.87 27.77 -3.19
N GLN A 385 -12.14 27.07 -2.31
CA GLN A 385 -10.81 27.49 -1.83
C GLN A 385 -9.77 27.55 -2.96
N LEU A 386 -9.80 26.58 -3.86
CA LEU A 386 -8.93 26.60 -5.04
C LEU A 386 -9.32 27.69 -6.04
N GLY A 387 -10.63 27.98 -6.20
CA GLY A 387 -11.09 29.11 -7.02
C GLY A 387 -10.55 30.41 -6.51
N ASP A 388 -10.66 30.65 -5.21
CA ASP A 388 -10.13 31.83 -4.53
C ASP A 388 -8.60 31.92 -4.66
N TRP A 389 -7.91 30.81 -4.61
CA TRP A 389 -6.45 30.77 -4.80
C TRP A 389 -6.07 31.12 -6.24
N PHE A 390 -6.77 30.56 -7.24
CA PHE A 390 -6.53 30.83 -8.67
C PHE A 390 -6.76 32.32 -8.99
N ASP A 391 -7.79 32.93 -8.43
CA ASP A 391 -8.07 34.35 -8.62
C ASP A 391 -7.02 35.25 -7.97
N ARG A 392 -6.51 34.86 -6.81
CA ARG A 392 -5.42 35.58 -6.11
C ARG A 392 -4.04 35.38 -6.76
N ASN A 393 -3.84 34.25 -7.46
CA ASN A 393 -2.55 33.86 -8.04
C ASN A 393 -2.66 33.57 -9.56
N PRO A 394 -3.08 34.55 -10.39
CA PRO A 394 -3.44 34.29 -11.78
C PRO A 394 -2.27 33.82 -12.66
N THR A 395 -1.03 34.17 -12.32
CA THR A 395 0.17 33.71 -13.03
C THR A 395 0.41 32.25 -12.78
N GLN A 396 0.43 31.82 -11.51
CA GLN A 396 0.63 30.45 -11.11
C GLN A 396 -0.52 29.54 -11.59
N ALA A 397 -1.77 30.00 -11.51
CA ALA A 397 -2.94 29.31 -12.06
C ALA A 397 -2.79 29.06 -13.56
N ARG A 398 -2.27 30.06 -14.31
CA ARG A 398 -1.99 29.90 -15.74
C ARG A 398 -0.92 28.87 -16.02
N ASP A 399 0.11 28.79 -15.20
CA ASP A 399 1.21 27.82 -15.36
C ASP A 399 0.73 26.40 -15.08
N VAL A 400 -0.12 26.19 -14.06
CA VAL A 400 -0.80 24.91 -13.79
C VAL A 400 -1.67 24.50 -14.99
N ILE A 401 -2.49 25.42 -15.52
CA ILE A 401 -3.36 25.15 -16.67
C ILE A 401 -2.54 24.84 -17.93
N ARG A 402 -1.44 25.54 -18.17
CA ARG A 402 -0.55 25.27 -19.30
C ARG A 402 0.05 23.86 -19.22
N LYS A 403 0.45 23.42 -18.01
CA LYS A 403 0.90 22.05 -17.83
C LYS A 403 -0.19 21.04 -18.15
N ALA A 404 -1.42 21.26 -17.69
CA ALA A 404 -2.56 20.39 -18.01
C ALA A 404 -2.86 20.36 -19.52
N ILE A 405 -2.75 21.49 -20.22
CA ILE A 405 -2.89 21.54 -21.69
C ILE A 405 -1.79 20.73 -22.38
N GLN A 406 -0.53 20.84 -21.91
CA GLN A 406 0.57 20.04 -22.44
C GLN A 406 0.35 18.54 -22.21
N ALA A 407 -0.21 18.15 -21.05
CA ALA A 407 -0.57 16.77 -20.76
C ALA A 407 -1.67 16.27 -21.73
N SER A 408 -2.71 17.07 -21.94
CA SER A 408 -3.78 16.76 -22.89
C SER A 408 -3.27 16.59 -24.32
N GLN A 409 -2.38 17.48 -24.78
CA GLN A 409 -1.77 17.38 -26.10
C GLN A 409 -0.94 16.09 -26.23
N ALA A 410 -0.17 15.74 -25.22
CA ALA A 410 0.62 14.51 -25.19
C ALA A 410 -0.28 13.26 -25.20
N ARG A 411 -1.37 13.25 -24.42
CA ARG A 411 -2.36 12.17 -24.41
C ARG A 411 -2.99 11.98 -25.80
N ILE A 412 -3.41 13.07 -26.45
CA ILE A 412 -3.97 13.02 -27.81
C ILE A 412 -2.93 12.52 -28.81
N ALA A 413 -1.67 12.97 -28.71
CA ALA A 413 -0.58 12.50 -29.57
C ALA A 413 -0.31 10.99 -29.35
N ALA A 414 -0.30 10.54 -28.08
CA ALA A 414 -0.15 9.13 -27.74
C ALA A 414 -1.29 8.27 -28.30
N ARG A 415 -2.55 8.75 -28.23
CA ARG A 415 -3.70 8.05 -28.84
C ARG A 415 -3.55 7.92 -30.35
N LYS A 416 -3.17 8.99 -31.05
CA LYS A 416 -2.92 8.95 -32.48
C LYS A 416 -1.76 8.00 -32.85
N ALA A 417 -0.69 7.99 -32.08
CA ALA A 417 0.43 7.07 -32.28
C ALA A 417 -0.02 5.60 -32.12
N ARG A 418 -0.82 5.30 -31.09
CA ARG A 418 -1.39 3.95 -30.88
C ARG A 418 -2.28 3.53 -32.05
N GLU A 419 -3.19 4.41 -32.52
CA GLU A 419 -4.04 4.14 -33.67
C GLU A 419 -3.24 3.87 -34.94
N GLN A 420 -2.16 4.62 -35.16
CA GLN A 420 -1.27 4.40 -36.31
C GLN A 420 -0.53 3.05 -36.22
N THR A 421 -0.03 2.70 -35.03
CA THR A 421 0.60 1.40 -34.78
C THR A 421 -0.37 0.24 -34.99
N ARG A 422 -1.61 0.39 -34.49
CA ARG A 422 -2.69 -0.59 -34.70
C ARG A 422 -3.08 -0.73 -36.18
N ARG A 423 -3.15 0.37 -36.94
CA ARG A 423 -3.43 0.31 -38.39
C ARG A 423 -2.28 -0.34 -39.17
N LYS A 424 -1.02 -0.08 -38.79
CA LYS A 424 0.14 -0.75 -39.38
C LYS A 424 0.13 -2.26 -39.06
N GLY A 425 -0.16 -2.67 -37.82
CA GLY A 425 -0.27 -4.07 -37.45
C GLY A 425 -1.41 -4.83 -38.13
N LEU A 426 -2.49 -4.15 -38.54
CA LEU A 426 -3.59 -4.76 -39.31
C LEU A 426 -3.31 -4.86 -40.82
N LEU A 427 -2.43 -4.00 -41.34
CA LEU A 427 -2.09 -3.96 -42.78
C LEU A 427 -0.83 -4.78 -43.11
N GLU A 428 0.02 -5.05 -42.12
CA GLU A 428 1.23 -5.87 -42.28
C GLU A 428 1.06 -7.16 -41.47
N SER A 429 0.58 -8.22 -42.11
CA SER A 429 0.50 -9.58 -41.53
C SER A 429 1.87 -10.22 -41.25
N SER A 430 2.95 -9.42 -41.16
CA SER A 430 4.32 -9.82 -40.86
C SER A 430 5.04 -8.93 -39.83
N GLY A 431 4.29 -8.18 -39.03
CA GLY A 431 4.80 -7.12 -38.15
C GLY A 431 5.42 -7.54 -36.82
N MET A 432 5.98 -8.76 -36.73
CA MET A 432 6.75 -9.15 -35.53
C MET A 432 8.06 -8.37 -35.45
N PRO A 433 8.53 -7.97 -34.24
CA PRO A 433 9.82 -7.30 -34.11
C PRO A 433 10.92 -8.17 -34.74
N GLY A 434 11.72 -7.60 -35.66
CA GLY A 434 12.78 -8.36 -36.36
C GLY A 434 13.80 -9.01 -35.41
N LYS A 435 13.84 -8.57 -34.15
CA LYS A 435 14.68 -9.14 -33.09
C LYS A 435 14.03 -10.32 -32.37
N LEU A 436 12.70 -10.46 -32.40
CA LEU A 436 12.01 -11.52 -31.69
C LEU A 436 12.33 -12.87 -32.37
N ARG A 437 12.82 -13.78 -31.58
CA ARG A 437 12.94 -15.21 -31.94
C ARG A 437 11.80 -15.95 -31.27
N ASP A 438 10.67 -16.03 -31.95
CA ASP A 438 9.43 -16.57 -31.43
C ASP A 438 9.48 -18.09 -31.23
N CYS A 439 8.57 -18.63 -30.42
CA CYS A 439 8.34 -20.06 -30.26
C CYS A 439 7.30 -20.56 -31.26
N SER A 440 7.26 -21.88 -31.43
CA SER A 440 6.33 -22.53 -32.38
C SER A 440 4.93 -22.72 -31.78
N SER A 441 4.81 -22.76 -30.45
CA SER A 441 3.52 -22.92 -29.75
C SER A 441 2.67 -21.66 -29.91
N ASN A 442 1.37 -21.88 -30.14
CA ASN A 442 0.35 -20.83 -30.14
C ASN A 442 -0.48 -20.82 -28.85
N ASP A 443 -0.19 -21.71 -27.88
CA ASP A 443 -0.83 -21.73 -26.59
C ASP A 443 -0.10 -20.78 -25.62
N PRO A 444 -0.73 -19.67 -25.21
CA PRO A 444 -0.09 -18.71 -24.28
C PRO A 444 0.28 -19.33 -22.94
N ALA A 445 -0.48 -20.32 -22.45
CA ALA A 445 -0.25 -20.96 -21.16
C ALA A 445 1.05 -21.79 -21.14
N LEU A 446 1.43 -22.33 -22.29
CA LEU A 446 2.67 -23.09 -22.48
C LEU A 446 3.84 -22.20 -22.90
N SER A 447 3.56 -21.02 -23.45
CA SER A 447 4.57 -20.17 -24.08
C SER A 447 5.24 -19.26 -23.08
N GLU A 448 6.56 -19.15 -23.17
CA GLU A 448 7.42 -18.32 -22.34
C GLU A 448 8.20 -17.33 -23.23
N ILE A 449 8.36 -16.08 -22.81
CA ILE A 449 9.25 -15.13 -23.46
C ILE A 449 10.33 -14.68 -22.49
N PHE A 450 11.60 -14.75 -22.94
CA PHE A 450 12.76 -14.25 -22.20
C PHE A 450 13.17 -12.91 -22.77
N ILE A 451 13.12 -11.88 -21.94
CA ILE A 451 13.62 -10.55 -22.24
C ILE A 451 15.07 -10.52 -21.77
N VAL A 452 16.01 -10.47 -22.71
CA VAL A 452 17.44 -10.60 -22.42
C VAL A 452 18.20 -9.32 -22.75
N GLU A 453 19.26 -9.04 -21.99
CA GLU A 453 20.10 -7.87 -22.16
C GLU A 453 21.09 -8.08 -23.31
N GLY A 454 20.93 -7.30 -24.39
CA GLY A 454 21.85 -7.23 -25.51
C GLY A 454 21.73 -8.38 -26.53
N ASP A 455 22.25 -8.10 -27.72
CA ASP A 455 22.22 -9.06 -28.85
C ASP A 455 23.13 -10.28 -28.58
N SER A 456 24.18 -10.12 -27.78
CA SER A 456 25.13 -11.19 -27.45
C SER A 456 24.47 -12.25 -26.57
N ALA A 457 23.85 -11.82 -25.47
CA ALA A 457 23.08 -12.72 -24.61
C ALA A 457 21.88 -13.32 -25.35
N GLY A 458 21.22 -12.53 -26.22
CA GLY A 458 20.17 -12.98 -27.11
C GLY A 458 20.62 -14.13 -28.02
N GLY A 459 21.81 -14.04 -28.60
CA GLY A 459 22.38 -15.11 -29.44
C GLY A 459 22.61 -16.41 -28.68
N SER A 460 23.15 -16.33 -27.46
CA SER A 460 23.38 -17.49 -26.59
C SER A 460 22.05 -18.08 -26.12
N ALA A 461 21.09 -17.26 -25.75
CA ALA A 461 19.76 -17.69 -25.32
C ALA A 461 19.02 -18.42 -26.44
N VAL A 462 19.11 -17.92 -27.69
CA VAL A 462 18.50 -18.59 -28.86
C VAL A 462 19.09 -19.98 -29.11
N GLN A 463 20.39 -20.17 -28.84
CA GLN A 463 21.03 -21.48 -28.99
C GLN A 463 20.63 -22.47 -27.89
N GLY A 464 20.38 -21.96 -26.68
CA GLY A 464 20.06 -22.78 -25.51
C GLY A 464 18.56 -23.02 -25.26
N ARG A 465 17.66 -22.29 -25.95
CA ARG A 465 16.21 -22.36 -25.72
C ARG A 465 15.58 -23.64 -26.27
N ASN A 466 14.40 -23.96 -25.74
CA ASN A 466 13.48 -24.85 -26.42
C ASN A 466 12.63 -24.05 -27.44
N PRO A 467 12.82 -24.23 -28.77
CA PRO A 467 12.09 -23.47 -29.77
C PRO A 467 10.58 -23.72 -29.79
N GLU A 468 10.11 -24.79 -29.17
CA GLU A 468 8.71 -25.16 -29.16
C GLU A 468 7.87 -24.16 -28.36
N PHE A 469 8.32 -23.79 -27.15
CA PHE A 469 7.55 -22.92 -26.24
C PHE A 469 8.35 -21.72 -25.68
N GLN A 470 9.64 -21.58 -25.98
CA GLN A 470 10.47 -20.46 -25.49
C GLN A 470 10.79 -19.48 -26.59
N ALA A 471 10.37 -18.23 -26.41
CA ALA A 471 10.71 -17.10 -27.26
C ALA A 471 11.80 -16.24 -26.61
N ILE A 472 12.65 -15.58 -27.43
CA ILE A 472 13.72 -14.70 -26.99
C ILE A 472 13.54 -13.33 -27.63
N LEU A 473 13.53 -12.28 -26.80
CA LEU A 473 13.53 -10.88 -27.21
C LEU A 473 14.76 -10.15 -26.63
N PRO A 474 15.81 -9.92 -27.41
CA PRO A 474 16.94 -9.13 -26.93
C PRO A 474 16.61 -7.63 -26.93
N LEU A 475 16.99 -6.94 -25.88
CA LEU A 475 16.87 -5.49 -25.75
C LEU A 475 18.25 -4.84 -25.87
N ARG A 476 18.34 -3.71 -26.58
CA ARG A 476 19.59 -2.97 -26.75
C ARG A 476 19.74 -1.90 -25.69
N GLY A 477 20.42 -2.26 -24.59
CA GLY A 477 20.74 -1.34 -23.50
C GLY A 477 19.52 -0.95 -22.64
N LYS A 478 19.68 0.15 -21.91
CA LYS A 478 18.65 0.65 -20.99
C LYS A 478 17.47 1.24 -21.76
N ILE A 479 16.27 0.77 -21.45
CA ILE A 479 15.03 1.35 -21.98
C ILE A 479 14.78 2.73 -21.37
N LEU A 480 13.89 3.49 -21.99
CA LEU A 480 13.44 4.77 -21.47
C LEU A 480 12.79 4.60 -20.09
N ASN A 481 13.18 5.46 -19.14
CA ASN A 481 12.49 5.52 -17.84
C ASN A 481 11.11 6.19 -18.00
N VAL A 482 10.05 5.40 -17.93
CA VAL A 482 8.68 5.86 -18.14
C VAL A 482 8.13 6.71 -16.99
N GLU A 483 8.77 6.72 -15.82
CA GLU A 483 8.47 7.67 -14.74
C GLU A 483 8.93 9.10 -15.08
N LYS A 484 9.97 9.21 -15.91
CA LYS A 484 10.57 10.50 -16.32
C LYS A 484 10.22 10.89 -17.76
N ALA A 485 9.28 10.20 -18.37
CA ALA A 485 8.88 10.44 -19.75
C ALA A 485 7.36 10.29 -19.91
N ARG A 486 6.79 11.08 -20.81
CA ARG A 486 5.39 10.94 -21.19
C ARG A 486 5.16 9.68 -22.02
N LEU A 487 3.92 9.18 -21.99
CA LEU A 487 3.53 7.95 -22.69
C LEU A 487 3.79 8.02 -24.21
N ASP A 488 3.58 9.17 -24.85
CA ASP A 488 3.86 9.37 -26.28
C ASP A 488 5.33 9.12 -26.60
N ARG A 489 6.24 9.56 -25.73
CA ARG A 489 7.68 9.35 -25.85
C ARG A 489 8.07 7.91 -25.57
N ALA A 490 7.41 7.27 -24.58
CA ALA A 490 7.59 5.84 -24.30
C ALA A 490 7.17 4.99 -25.50
N LEU A 491 6.02 5.29 -26.10
CA LEU A 491 5.52 4.62 -27.31
C LEU A 491 6.37 4.89 -28.57
N GLY A 492 7.13 5.98 -28.59
CA GLY A 492 8.12 6.27 -29.64
C GLY A 492 9.43 5.49 -29.51
N ASN A 493 9.68 4.83 -28.36
CA ASN A 493 10.89 4.07 -28.12
C ASN A 493 10.81 2.68 -28.78
N ASN A 494 11.80 2.33 -29.60
CA ASN A 494 11.79 1.08 -30.37
C ASN A 494 11.79 -0.18 -29.50
N GLU A 495 12.45 -0.16 -28.35
CA GLU A 495 12.50 -1.30 -27.43
C GLU A 495 11.13 -1.51 -26.76
N VAL A 496 10.48 -0.43 -26.34
CA VAL A 496 9.12 -0.45 -25.78
C VAL A 496 8.12 -0.94 -26.83
N GLN A 497 8.19 -0.44 -28.06
CA GLN A 497 7.34 -0.92 -29.18
C GLN A 497 7.55 -2.40 -29.45
N SER A 498 8.80 -2.87 -29.40
CA SER A 498 9.12 -4.29 -29.60
C SER A 498 8.46 -5.18 -28.54
N MET A 499 8.45 -4.75 -27.29
CA MET A 499 7.79 -5.47 -26.19
C MET A 499 6.27 -5.46 -26.34
N ILE A 500 5.66 -4.30 -26.64
CA ILE A 500 4.20 -4.18 -26.84
C ILE A 500 3.76 -5.12 -27.96
N THR A 501 4.50 -5.13 -29.07
CA THR A 501 4.20 -5.99 -30.24
C THR A 501 4.40 -7.48 -29.90
N ALA A 502 5.48 -7.81 -29.20
CA ALA A 502 5.76 -9.20 -28.81
C ALA A 502 4.70 -9.77 -27.88
N PHE A 503 4.27 -8.99 -26.87
CA PHE A 503 3.26 -9.44 -25.91
C PHE A 503 1.85 -9.53 -26.52
N GLY A 504 1.54 -8.70 -27.51
CA GLY A 504 0.27 -8.74 -28.25
C GLY A 504 -0.96 -8.23 -27.47
N ALA A 505 -0.81 -7.86 -26.20
CA ALA A 505 -1.90 -7.51 -25.29
C ALA A 505 -2.27 -6.02 -25.27
N GLY A 506 -1.57 -5.16 -26.03
CA GLY A 506 -1.78 -3.72 -26.01
C GLY A 506 -1.01 -3.01 -24.88
N VAL A 507 -1.41 -1.77 -24.54
CA VAL A 507 -0.73 -0.93 -23.54
C VAL A 507 -1.68 0.10 -22.93
N GLY A 508 -1.58 0.34 -21.63
CA GLY A 508 -2.39 1.33 -20.89
C GLY A 508 -3.88 0.98 -20.94
N GLU A 509 -4.73 1.92 -21.29
CA GLU A 509 -6.19 1.73 -21.34
C GLU A 509 -6.67 0.69 -22.37
N ASP A 510 -5.87 0.45 -23.42
CA ASP A 510 -6.16 -0.55 -24.45
C ASP A 510 -5.59 -1.94 -24.12
N PHE A 511 -5.05 -2.12 -22.91
CA PHE A 511 -4.44 -3.37 -22.50
C PHE A 511 -5.50 -4.44 -22.24
N ASP A 512 -5.39 -5.58 -22.93
CA ASP A 512 -6.29 -6.74 -22.79
C ASP A 512 -5.48 -7.99 -22.47
N PRO A 513 -5.49 -8.45 -21.22
CA PRO A 513 -4.70 -9.61 -20.79
C PRO A 513 -5.08 -10.91 -21.50
N SER A 514 -6.32 -11.03 -22.00
CA SER A 514 -6.77 -12.21 -22.74
C SER A 514 -6.05 -12.40 -24.08
N LYS A 515 -5.40 -11.35 -24.59
CA LYS A 515 -4.62 -11.34 -25.83
C LYS A 515 -3.14 -11.55 -25.61
N ALA A 516 -2.71 -11.73 -24.35
CA ALA A 516 -1.31 -11.98 -24.04
C ALA A 516 -0.82 -13.26 -24.71
N ARG A 517 0.27 -13.15 -25.47
CA ARG A 517 0.84 -14.31 -26.23
C ARG A 517 1.68 -15.24 -25.36
N TYR A 518 2.10 -14.79 -24.20
CA TYR A 518 2.94 -15.53 -23.26
C TYR A 518 2.41 -15.35 -21.84
N HIS A 519 2.17 -16.45 -21.13
CA HIS A 519 1.80 -16.41 -19.72
C HIS A 519 3.03 -16.50 -18.79
N LYS A 520 4.24 -16.56 -19.37
CA LYS A 520 5.48 -16.40 -18.62
C LYS A 520 6.39 -15.41 -19.35
N ILE A 521 6.60 -14.25 -18.72
CA ILE A 521 7.49 -13.18 -19.18
C ILE A 521 8.66 -13.14 -18.22
N VAL A 522 9.81 -13.66 -18.65
CA VAL A 522 11.00 -13.79 -17.81
C VAL A 522 11.96 -12.64 -18.11
N LEU A 523 12.19 -11.76 -17.14
CA LEU A 523 13.20 -10.71 -17.24
C LEU A 523 14.55 -11.30 -16.84
N MET A 524 15.48 -11.36 -17.76
CA MET A 524 16.80 -11.97 -17.60
C MET A 524 17.89 -10.97 -17.94
N ALA A 525 18.41 -10.32 -16.92
CA ALA A 525 19.54 -9.39 -17.01
C ALA A 525 20.72 -9.92 -16.18
N ASP A 526 21.91 -9.37 -16.43
CA ASP A 526 23.11 -9.73 -15.70
C ASP A 526 23.00 -9.40 -14.20
N ALA A 527 23.73 -10.14 -13.35
CA ALA A 527 23.73 -9.97 -11.91
C ALA A 527 24.60 -8.77 -11.44
N ASP A 528 24.66 -7.72 -12.23
CA ASP A 528 25.41 -6.50 -11.94
C ASP A 528 24.48 -5.29 -11.73
N VAL A 529 25.06 -4.13 -11.43
CA VAL A 529 24.32 -2.87 -11.18
C VAL A 529 23.54 -2.42 -12.42
N ASP A 530 24.06 -2.64 -13.61
CA ASP A 530 23.40 -2.24 -14.87
C ASP A 530 22.21 -3.16 -15.16
N GLY A 531 22.35 -4.46 -14.97
CA GLY A 531 21.26 -5.42 -15.12
C GLY A 531 20.13 -5.19 -14.10
N GLN A 532 20.45 -4.86 -12.83
CA GLN A 532 19.46 -4.46 -11.84
C GLN A 532 18.71 -3.20 -12.26
N HIS A 533 19.40 -2.22 -12.84
CA HIS A 533 18.79 -1.01 -13.36
C HIS A 533 17.85 -1.30 -14.54
N ILE A 534 18.27 -2.15 -15.48
CA ILE A 534 17.44 -2.57 -16.62
C ILE A 534 16.19 -3.28 -16.14
N THR A 535 16.33 -4.22 -15.20
CA THR A 535 15.21 -4.92 -14.57
C THR A 535 14.22 -3.95 -13.92
N THR A 536 14.72 -2.96 -13.19
CA THR A 536 13.89 -1.92 -12.58
C THR A 536 13.11 -1.11 -13.61
N LEU A 537 13.74 -0.72 -14.72
CA LEU A 537 13.09 0.03 -15.79
C LEU A 537 12.01 -0.81 -16.50
N LEU A 538 12.26 -2.10 -16.70
CA LEU A 538 11.30 -3.04 -17.30
C LEU A 538 10.10 -3.25 -16.37
N LEU A 539 10.33 -3.49 -15.08
CA LEU A 539 9.27 -3.62 -14.09
C LEU A 539 8.44 -2.34 -13.98
N THR A 540 9.07 -1.18 -14.05
CA THR A 540 8.39 0.12 -14.04
C THR A 540 7.46 0.27 -15.26
N LEU A 541 7.91 -0.13 -16.45
CA LEU A 541 7.09 -0.12 -17.66
C LEU A 541 5.90 -1.06 -17.52
N LEU A 542 6.12 -2.30 -17.08
CA LEU A 542 5.07 -3.29 -16.90
C LEU A 542 4.06 -2.84 -15.84
N PHE A 543 4.53 -2.34 -14.70
CA PHE A 543 3.69 -1.84 -13.62
C PHE A 543 2.79 -0.67 -14.04
N ARG A 544 3.34 0.28 -14.80
CA ARG A 544 2.61 1.49 -15.19
C ARG A 544 1.62 1.27 -16.34
N TYR A 545 1.96 0.41 -17.28
CA TYR A 545 1.21 0.32 -18.53
C TYR A 545 0.68 -1.07 -18.88
N MET A 546 1.07 -2.11 -18.14
CA MET A 546 0.69 -3.51 -18.36
C MET A 546 0.50 -4.25 -17.03
N ARG A 547 0.03 -3.54 -16.00
CA ARG A 547 -0.11 -4.05 -14.64
C ARG A 547 -0.83 -5.40 -14.53
N PRO A 548 -1.91 -5.69 -15.31
CA PRO A 548 -2.56 -6.99 -15.24
C PRO A 548 -1.64 -8.19 -15.50
N LEU A 549 -0.52 -8.03 -16.23
CA LEU A 549 0.47 -9.11 -16.38
C LEU A 549 1.15 -9.47 -15.05
N ILE A 550 1.37 -8.48 -14.19
CA ILE A 550 1.94 -8.68 -12.86
C ILE A 550 0.90 -9.30 -11.93
N ASP A 551 -0.32 -8.74 -11.92
CA ASP A 551 -1.41 -9.18 -11.05
C ASP A 551 -1.84 -10.63 -11.35
N LEU A 552 -1.74 -11.08 -12.62
CA LEU A 552 -1.97 -12.45 -13.06
C LEU A 552 -0.78 -13.39 -12.80
N GLY A 553 0.35 -12.88 -12.28
CA GLY A 553 1.52 -13.69 -12.00
C GLY A 553 2.30 -14.13 -13.25
N TYR A 554 2.20 -13.40 -14.37
CA TYR A 554 2.89 -13.75 -15.62
C TYR A 554 4.32 -13.22 -15.70
N VAL A 555 4.76 -12.37 -14.77
CA VAL A 555 6.08 -11.75 -14.77
C VAL A 555 7.01 -12.46 -13.80
N TYR A 556 8.16 -12.89 -14.30
CA TYR A 556 9.20 -13.61 -13.57
C TYR A 556 10.53 -12.90 -13.66
N LEU A 557 11.33 -12.99 -12.59
CA LEU A 557 12.69 -12.50 -12.56
C LEU A 557 13.64 -13.70 -12.59
N ALA A 558 14.52 -13.76 -13.59
CA ALA A 558 15.60 -14.72 -13.58
C ALA A 558 16.60 -14.33 -12.48
N GLN A 559 17.06 -15.31 -11.73
CA GLN A 559 18.10 -15.14 -10.72
C GLN A 559 19.38 -15.83 -11.20
N PRO A 560 20.25 -15.11 -11.94
CA PRO A 560 21.52 -15.67 -12.35
C PRO A 560 22.44 -15.85 -11.14
N PRO A 561 23.33 -16.88 -11.14
CA PRO A 561 24.29 -17.05 -10.07
C PRO A 561 25.29 -15.88 -10.05
N LEU A 562 25.65 -15.41 -8.85
CA LEU A 562 26.65 -14.34 -8.69
C LEU A 562 28.06 -14.85 -8.95
N TYR A 563 28.34 -16.12 -8.59
CA TYR A 563 29.67 -16.71 -8.68
C TYR A 563 29.61 -18.11 -9.25
N ARG A 564 30.69 -18.47 -9.98
CA ARG A 564 30.99 -19.84 -10.37
C ARG A 564 32.29 -20.23 -9.68
N LEU A 565 32.23 -21.15 -8.73
CA LEU A 565 33.39 -21.74 -8.07
C LEU A 565 33.96 -22.83 -8.97
N LYS A 566 35.26 -22.75 -9.25
CA LYS A 566 35.97 -23.68 -10.09
C LYS A 566 36.99 -24.44 -9.27
N TRP A 567 36.73 -25.70 -9.05
CA TRP A 567 37.62 -26.61 -8.34
C TRP A 567 38.53 -27.33 -9.32
N SER A 568 39.74 -27.71 -8.85
CA SER A 568 40.72 -28.42 -9.68
C SER A 568 40.31 -29.88 -9.97
N ASN A 569 39.59 -30.52 -9.06
CA ASN A 569 39.27 -31.94 -9.11
C ASN A 569 37.76 -32.26 -8.95
N ALA A 570 36.87 -31.26 -9.04
CA ALA A 570 35.44 -31.44 -8.88
C ALA A 570 34.65 -30.63 -9.93
N GLN A 571 33.35 -30.89 -10.02
CA GLN A 571 32.45 -30.11 -10.87
C GLN A 571 32.37 -28.67 -10.38
N HIS A 572 32.13 -27.74 -11.32
CA HIS A 572 31.92 -26.33 -10.98
C HIS A 572 30.62 -26.16 -10.23
N GLU A 573 30.62 -25.30 -9.22
CA GLU A 573 29.45 -24.95 -8.43
C GLU A 573 29.06 -23.50 -8.71
N TYR A 574 27.75 -23.26 -8.78
CA TYR A 574 27.21 -21.92 -8.92
C TYR A 574 26.57 -21.50 -7.61
N VAL A 575 26.87 -20.28 -7.16
CA VAL A 575 26.37 -19.73 -5.91
C VAL A 575 25.72 -18.38 -6.11
N TYR A 576 24.73 -18.07 -5.29
CA TYR A 576 23.81 -16.96 -5.46
C TYR A 576 23.99 -15.85 -4.42
N SER A 577 24.90 -16.05 -3.46
CA SER A 577 25.22 -15.06 -2.43
C SER A 577 26.69 -15.11 -2.01
N ASP A 578 27.21 -14.00 -1.46
CA ASP A 578 28.54 -13.94 -0.86
C ASP A 578 28.70 -14.96 0.27
N ARG A 579 27.67 -15.11 1.09
CA ARG A 579 27.65 -16.06 2.21
C ARG A 579 27.80 -17.50 1.76
N GLU A 580 27.11 -17.91 0.71
CA GLU A 580 27.26 -19.25 0.11
C GLU A 580 28.65 -19.45 -0.47
N ARG A 581 29.17 -18.43 -1.19
CA ARG A 581 30.54 -18.46 -1.72
C ARG A 581 31.55 -18.69 -0.62
N ASP A 582 31.51 -17.89 0.45
CA ASP A 582 32.49 -17.93 1.52
C ASP A 582 32.44 -19.26 2.26
N ALA A 583 31.23 -19.77 2.54
CA ALA A 583 31.04 -21.07 3.18
C ALA A 583 31.58 -22.23 2.33
N LEU A 584 31.33 -22.23 1.00
CA LEU A 584 31.84 -23.28 0.11
C LEU A 584 33.34 -23.18 -0.11
N VAL A 585 33.91 -21.97 -0.19
CA VAL A 585 35.34 -21.77 -0.28
C VAL A 585 36.05 -22.24 0.99
N GLU A 586 35.52 -21.94 2.16
CA GLU A 586 36.06 -22.41 3.44
C GLU A 586 35.99 -23.94 3.55
N ALA A 587 34.89 -24.56 3.19
CA ALA A 587 34.75 -26.01 3.14
C ALA A 587 35.67 -26.67 2.12
N GLY A 588 35.84 -26.07 0.93
CA GLY A 588 36.74 -26.57 -0.10
C GLY A 588 38.22 -26.39 0.20
N LEU A 589 38.61 -25.42 1.03
CA LEU A 589 39.98 -25.26 1.51
C LEU A 589 40.32 -26.21 2.68
N ALA A 590 39.29 -26.70 3.38
CA ALA A 590 39.44 -27.64 4.49
C ALA A 590 39.51 -29.12 4.04
N SER A 591 39.14 -29.43 2.80
CA SER A 591 39.18 -30.75 2.16
C SER A 591 40.42 -30.92 1.29
#